data_d348d84f2579f22035c99a7835a2c90a
#
_entry.id   d348d84f2579f22035c99a7835a2c90a
#
_cell.length_a   1.000
_cell.length_b   1.000
_cell.length_c   1.000
_cell.angle_alpha   90.00
_cell.angle_beta   90.00
_cell.angle_gamma   90.00
#
_symmetry.space_group_name_H-M   'P 1'
#
loop_
_entity.id
_entity.type
_entity.pdbx_description
1 polymer ?
#
loop_
_entity_poly.entity_id
_entity_poly.type
_entity_poly.pdbx_seq_one_letter_code
_entity_poly.pdbx_strand_id
1 'polypeptide(L)'
;MSDRDSTVDAGDESERDDGPDRVDGVAVPPADHYVYVLECADGSLYTGYTTDVVRRVAEHDAGDGAKYTRGRTPVELVHVESYDDRGTAMSREYEIKQLSRAQKERLVESK
;
A
#
# COMPACT_ATOMS: atom_id res chain seq x y z
N MET A 1 -12.41 0.34 31.50
CA MET A 1 -12.55 0.67 31.16
C MET A 1 -12.63 0.82 31.00
N SER A 2 -12.44 0.45 30.78
CA SER A 2 -12.53 0.62 30.24
C SER A 2 -12.55 0.60 29.84
N ASP A 3 -12.40 0.36 29.39
CA ASP A 3 -12.47 0.44 28.74
C ASP A 3 -12.41 0.37 28.38
N ARG A 4 -12.24 0.28 28.30
CA ARG A 4 -12.27 0.45 27.58
C ARG A 4 -12.48 0.40 27.15
N ASP A 5 -12.28 0.01 26.90
CA ASP A 5 -12.56 0.16 26.31
C ASP A 5 -12.70 0.08 26.01
N SER A 6 -12.64 -0.14 25.94
CA SER A 6 -12.89 0.02 25.36
C SER A 6 -12.93 -0.07 25.00
N THR A 7 -12.83 -0.31 24.81
CA THR A 7 -13.04 -0.21 24.17
C THR A 7 -13.16 -0.37 23.83
N VAL A 8 -13.13 -0.67 23.74
CA VAL A 8 -13.44 -0.61 23.12
C VAL A 8 -13.51 -0.78 22.84
N ASP A 9 -13.48 -1.00 22.65
CA ASP A 9 -13.75 -0.99 22.07
C ASP A 9 -13.90 -1.13 21.76
N ALA A 10 -13.87 -1.44 21.88
CA ALA A 10 -14.19 -1.48 21.13
C ALA A 10 -14.42 -1.59 20.73
N GLY A 11 -14.38 -1.68 20.61
CA GLY A 11 -14.74 -1.68 19.72
C GLY A 11 -14.74 -1.86 19.30
N ASP A 12 -14.73 -1.90 19.02
CA ASP A 12 -14.83 -1.98 18.27
C ASP A 12 -14.61 -2.18 17.81
N GLU A 13 -14.22 -2.17 17.80
CA GLU A 13 -14.11 -2.39 16.95
C GLU A 13 -14.41 -2.80 16.45
N SER A 14 -14.79 -3.27 16.29
CA SER A 14 -15.21 -3.61 15.64
C SER A 14 -15.69 -3.43 14.92
N GLU A 15 -15.95 -3.24 14.78
CA GLU A 15 -16.38 -2.97 13.94
C GLU A 15 -15.84 -2.52 13.00
N ARG A 16 -15.36 -2.32 12.66
CA ARG A 16 -14.73 -1.96 11.82
C ARG A 16 -14.24 -2.84 10.90
N ASP A 17 -14.23 -3.71 10.78
CA ASP A 17 -13.71 -4.54 10.00
C ASP A 17 -14.51 -5.06 8.96
N ASP A 18 -15.46 -4.50 8.48
CA ASP A 18 -16.37 -4.97 7.52
C ASP A 18 -15.92 -4.88 6.11
N GLY A 19 -14.80 -4.41 5.81
CA GLY A 19 -14.29 -4.33 4.46
C GLY A 19 -12.82 -4.10 4.46
N PRO A 20 -12.20 -3.99 3.30
CA PRO A 20 -10.76 -3.76 3.25
C PRO A 20 -10.43 -2.37 3.78
N ASP A 21 -9.23 -2.25 4.31
CA ASP A 21 -8.67 -0.96 4.63
C ASP A 21 -8.55 -0.15 3.35
N ARG A 22 -8.47 1.16 3.51
CA ARG A 22 -8.22 2.07 2.38
C ARG A 22 -7.07 2.97 2.71
N VAL A 23 -6.24 3.20 1.70
CA VAL A 23 -5.13 4.14 1.79
C VAL A 23 -5.24 5.03 0.56
N ASP A 24 -5.35 6.33 0.75
CA ASP A 24 -5.50 7.30 -0.34
C ASP A 24 -6.65 6.92 -1.28
N GLY A 25 -7.70 6.33 -0.73
CA GLY A 25 -8.86 5.93 -1.51
C GLY A 25 -8.73 4.59 -2.21
N VAL A 26 -7.59 3.94 -2.12
CA VAL A 26 -7.37 2.63 -2.75
C VAL A 26 -7.68 1.54 -1.74
N ALA A 27 -8.53 0.58 -2.12
CA ALA A 27 -8.90 -0.51 -1.24
C ALA A 27 -7.73 -1.47 -1.08
N VAL A 28 -7.46 -1.89 0.17
CA VAL A 28 -6.40 -2.83 0.50
C VAL A 28 -7.06 -4.06 1.12
N PRO A 29 -7.32 -5.11 0.33
CA PRO A 29 -8.01 -6.28 0.85
C PRO A 29 -7.09 -7.06 1.79
N PRO A 30 -7.66 -7.83 2.75
CA PRO A 30 -6.84 -8.65 3.62
C PRO A 30 -6.06 -9.69 2.80
N ALA A 31 -4.77 -9.78 3.05
CA ALA A 31 -3.91 -10.77 2.41
C ALA A 31 -2.59 -10.84 3.15
N ASP A 32 -1.75 -11.79 2.78
CA ASP A 32 -0.47 -11.97 3.44
C ASP A 32 0.64 -11.20 2.76
N HIS A 33 0.48 -10.92 1.45
CA HIS A 33 1.55 -10.29 0.66
C HIS A 33 0.94 -9.32 -0.32
N TYR A 34 1.64 -8.21 -0.58
CA TYR A 34 1.15 -7.17 -1.47
C TYR A 34 2.25 -6.62 -2.34
N VAL A 35 1.86 -6.21 -3.55
CA VAL A 35 2.68 -5.36 -4.40
C VAL A 35 1.93 -4.03 -4.53
N TYR A 36 2.64 -2.95 -4.38
CA TYR A 36 2.01 -1.62 -4.38
C TYR A 36 2.78 -0.66 -5.27
N VAL A 37 2.09 0.36 -5.74
CA VAL A 37 2.71 1.44 -6.52
C VAL A 37 2.34 2.75 -5.85
N LEU A 38 3.35 3.58 -5.62
CA LEU A 38 3.20 4.92 -5.06
C LEU A 38 3.50 5.95 -6.12
N GLU A 39 2.74 7.05 -6.09
CA GLU A 39 3.09 8.22 -6.85
C GLU A 39 3.75 9.21 -5.91
N CYS A 40 4.93 9.67 -6.26
CA CYS A 40 5.71 10.58 -5.43
C CYS A 40 5.38 12.03 -5.77
N ALA A 41 5.85 12.96 -4.93
CA ALA A 41 5.55 14.38 -5.11
C ALA A 41 6.02 14.92 -6.45
N ASP A 42 7.09 14.35 -7.00
CA ASP A 42 7.61 14.77 -8.30
C ASP A 42 6.95 14.05 -9.48
N GLY A 43 5.90 13.27 -9.21
CA GLY A 43 5.17 12.55 -10.25
C GLY A 43 5.78 11.21 -10.64
N SER A 44 6.91 10.84 -10.06
CA SER A 44 7.51 9.54 -10.38
C SER A 44 6.72 8.42 -9.68
N LEU A 45 6.88 7.20 -10.19
CA LEU A 45 6.18 6.03 -9.66
C LEU A 45 7.19 5.08 -9.04
N TYR A 46 6.87 4.58 -7.85
CA TYR A 46 7.70 3.62 -7.13
C TYR A 46 6.90 2.34 -6.89
N THR A 47 7.49 1.19 -7.18
CA THR A 47 6.87 -0.12 -6.99
C THR A 47 7.59 -0.85 -5.87
N GLY A 48 6.82 -1.44 -4.94
CA GLY A 48 7.40 -2.17 -3.83
C GLY A 48 6.57 -3.37 -3.43
N TYR A 49 7.12 -4.13 -2.51
CA TYR A 49 6.50 -5.31 -1.92
C TYR A 49 6.41 -5.10 -0.40
N THR A 50 5.33 -5.55 0.20
CA THR A 50 5.19 -5.48 1.66
C THR A 50 4.19 -6.51 2.15
N THR A 51 4.23 -6.80 3.44
CA THR A 51 3.19 -7.58 4.11
C THR A 51 2.17 -6.67 4.81
N ASP A 52 2.41 -5.35 4.83
CA ASP A 52 1.54 -4.41 5.53
C ASP A 52 1.55 -3.07 4.79
N VAL A 53 0.56 -2.88 3.91
CA VAL A 53 0.52 -1.71 3.04
C VAL A 53 0.34 -0.43 3.84
N VAL A 54 -0.57 -0.45 4.83
CA VAL A 54 -0.87 0.76 5.61
C VAL A 54 0.40 1.27 6.29
N ARG A 55 1.10 0.36 6.97
CA ARG A 55 2.33 0.75 7.66
C ARG A 55 3.41 1.18 6.68
N ARG A 56 3.56 0.45 5.58
CA ARG A 56 4.65 0.73 4.65
C ARG A 56 4.49 2.08 3.95
N VAL A 57 3.25 2.42 3.56
CA VAL A 57 2.99 3.71 2.95
C VAL A 57 3.29 4.84 3.94
N ALA A 58 2.91 4.64 5.21
CA ALA A 58 3.21 5.64 6.24
C ALA A 58 4.71 5.81 6.43
N GLU A 59 5.48 4.72 6.38
CA GLU A 59 6.93 4.80 6.49
C GLU A 59 7.53 5.58 5.32
N HIS A 60 7.07 5.32 4.10
CA HIS A 60 7.55 6.07 2.95
C HIS A 60 7.25 7.56 3.10
N ASP A 61 6.03 7.88 3.53
CA ASP A 61 5.62 9.27 3.63
C ASP A 61 6.37 10.00 4.74
N ALA A 62 6.80 9.28 5.77
CA ALA A 62 7.59 9.85 6.85
C ALA A 62 9.07 10.00 6.48
N GLY A 63 9.47 9.52 5.30
CA GLY A 63 10.86 9.59 4.88
C GLY A 63 11.70 8.41 5.34
N ASP A 64 11.07 7.40 5.94
CA ASP A 64 11.77 6.22 6.47
C ASP A 64 11.66 5.01 5.58
N GLY A 65 11.04 5.14 4.41
CA GLY A 65 10.88 4.02 3.50
C GLY A 65 12.09 3.84 2.62
N ALA A 66 11.85 3.49 1.36
CA ALA A 66 12.92 3.24 0.43
C ALA A 66 13.70 4.50 0.13
N LYS A 67 14.97 4.31 -0.22
CA LYS A 67 15.82 5.42 -0.60
C LYS A 67 15.22 6.24 -1.74
N TYR A 68 14.56 5.55 -2.69
CA TYR A 68 13.95 6.22 -3.84
C TYR A 68 12.90 7.24 -3.42
N THR A 69 12.07 6.90 -2.43
CA THR A 69 10.97 7.78 -2.02
C THR A 69 11.41 8.87 -1.05
N ARG A 70 12.58 8.70 -0.44
CA ARG A 70 13.12 9.67 0.50
C ARG A 70 13.40 10.96 -0.27
N GLY A 71 12.87 12.07 0.19
CA GLY A 71 13.03 13.34 -0.51
C GLY A 71 12.03 13.56 -1.64
N ARG A 72 11.13 12.59 -1.88
CA ARG A 72 10.09 12.72 -2.90
C ARG A 72 8.69 12.68 -2.28
N THR A 73 8.61 12.97 -1.00
CA THR A 73 7.32 12.99 -0.29
C THR A 73 6.62 14.33 -0.52
N PRO A 74 5.32 14.38 -0.39
CA PRO A 74 4.45 13.27 0.03
C PRO A 74 4.29 12.22 -1.07
N VAL A 75 3.99 11.00 -0.65
CA VAL A 75 3.70 9.91 -1.56
C VAL A 75 2.23 9.52 -1.44
N GLU A 76 1.69 8.96 -2.50
CA GLU A 76 0.28 8.55 -2.52
C GLU A 76 0.20 7.14 -3.09
N LEU A 77 -0.57 6.27 -2.42
CA LEU A 77 -0.83 4.94 -2.94
C LEU A 77 -1.78 5.05 -4.12
N VAL A 78 -1.39 4.50 -5.27
CA VAL A 78 -2.20 4.58 -6.48
C VAL A 78 -2.59 3.21 -7.03
N HIS A 79 -1.97 2.12 -6.54
CA HIS A 79 -2.29 0.78 -7.01
C HIS A 79 -1.81 -0.24 -5.98
N VAL A 80 -2.59 -1.30 -5.77
CA VAL A 80 -2.17 -2.39 -4.89
C VAL A 80 -2.71 -3.71 -5.45
N GLU A 81 -1.91 -4.76 -5.33
CA GLU A 81 -2.30 -6.12 -5.69
C GLU A 81 -2.01 -7.01 -4.48
N SER A 82 -2.87 -7.98 -4.23
CA SER A 82 -2.73 -8.87 -3.09
C SER A 82 -2.46 -10.29 -3.56
N TYR A 83 -1.67 -11.01 -2.76
CA TYR A 83 -1.24 -12.38 -3.10
C TYR A 83 -1.18 -13.22 -1.85
N ASP A 84 -1.39 -14.53 -2.02
CA ASP A 84 -1.30 -15.49 -0.91
C ASP A 84 0.12 -15.94 -0.67
N ASP A 85 1.00 -15.72 -1.64
CA ASP A 85 2.32 -16.33 -1.66
C ASP A 85 3.38 -15.28 -1.94
N ARG A 86 4.45 -15.31 -1.18
CA ARG A 86 5.51 -14.32 -1.32
C ARG A 86 6.19 -14.39 -2.68
N GLY A 87 6.45 -15.61 -3.17
CA GLY A 87 7.14 -15.76 -4.45
C GLY A 87 6.37 -15.15 -5.60
N THR A 88 5.05 -15.35 -5.61
CA THR A 88 4.20 -14.77 -6.63
C THR A 88 4.23 -13.24 -6.54
N ALA A 89 4.14 -12.71 -5.32
CA ALA A 89 4.17 -11.26 -5.13
C ALA A 89 5.51 -10.68 -5.61
N MET A 90 6.61 -11.32 -5.24
CA MET A 90 7.93 -10.82 -5.65
C MET A 90 8.13 -10.87 -7.16
N SER A 91 7.62 -11.91 -7.81
CA SER A 91 7.67 -12.00 -9.27
C SER A 91 6.89 -10.87 -9.90
N ARG A 92 5.72 -10.56 -9.35
CA ARG A 92 4.89 -9.48 -9.88
C ARG A 92 5.55 -8.12 -9.67
N GLU A 93 6.17 -7.91 -8.51
CA GLU A 93 6.89 -6.68 -8.26
C GLU A 93 7.97 -6.48 -9.33
N TYR A 94 8.71 -7.54 -9.61
CA TYR A 94 9.76 -7.48 -10.61
C TYR A 94 9.17 -7.13 -11.99
N GLU A 95 8.06 -7.77 -12.37
CA GLU A 95 7.42 -7.50 -13.65
C GLU A 95 7.02 -6.02 -13.77
N ILE A 96 6.41 -5.48 -12.73
CA ILE A 96 5.96 -4.09 -12.77
C ILE A 96 7.14 -3.14 -12.89
N LYS A 97 8.23 -3.46 -12.20
CA LYS A 97 9.44 -2.63 -12.28
C LYS A 97 10.03 -2.58 -13.70
N GLN A 98 9.76 -3.60 -14.51
CA GLN A 98 10.25 -3.65 -15.89
C GLN A 98 9.36 -2.91 -16.87
N LEU A 99 8.16 -2.49 -16.47
CA LEU A 99 7.24 -1.80 -17.35
C LEU A 99 7.76 -0.40 -17.66
N SER A 100 7.43 0.09 -18.86
CA SER A 100 7.70 1.47 -19.20
C SER A 100 6.81 2.40 -18.37
N ARG A 101 7.13 3.68 -18.36
CA ARG A 101 6.32 4.67 -17.66
C ARG A 101 4.87 4.63 -18.14
N ALA A 102 4.67 4.59 -19.45
CA ALA A 102 3.32 4.57 -20.02
C ALA A 102 2.56 3.33 -19.59
N GLN A 103 3.24 2.18 -19.54
CA GLN A 103 2.61 0.94 -19.11
C GLN A 103 2.23 0.98 -17.64
N LYS A 104 3.10 1.55 -16.80
CA LYS A 104 2.78 1.71 -15.38
C LYS A 104 1.60 2.64 -15.18
N GLU A 105 1.52 3.70 -15.96
CA GLU A 105 0.40 4.64 -15.85
C GLU A 105 -0.91 3.95 -16.22
N ARG A 106 -0.89 3.11 -17.24
CA ARG A 106 -2.09 2.35 -17.61
C ARG A 106 -2.50 1.37 -16.52
N LEU A 107 -1.53 0.73 -15.89
CA LEU A 107 -1.81 -0.19 -14.78
C LEU A 107 -2.52 0.54 -13.65
N VAL A 108 -2.02 1.71 -13.29
CA VAL A 108 -2.61 2.51 -12.22
C VAL A 108 -4.01 2.97 -12.57
N GLU A 109 -4.25 3.32 -13.83
CA GLU A 109 -5.54 3.83 -14.26
C GLU A 109 -6.60 2.75 -14.42
N SER A 110 -6.20 1.51 -14.48
CA SER A 110 -7.12 0.41 -14.81
C SER A 110 -7.96 -0.06 -13.63
N LYS A 111 -7.98 0.66 -12.54
CA LYS A 111 -8.76 0.25 -11.36
C LYS A 111 -10.24 0.49 -11.50
#